data_bf783526fa48fe048282cc8c024f9f26
#
_entry.id   bf783526fa48fe048282cc8c024f9f26
#
_cell.length_a   1.000
_cell.length_b   1.000
_cell.length_c   1.000
_cell.angle_alpha   90.00
_cell.angle_beta   90.00
_cell.angle_gamma   90.00
#
_symmetry.space_group_name_H-M   'P 1'
#
loop_
_entity.id
_entity.type
_entity.pdbx_description
1 polymer ?
#
loop_
_entity_poly.entity_id
_entity_poly.type
_entity_poly.pdbx_seq_one_letter_code
_entity_poly.pdbx_strand_id
1 'polypeptide(L)'
;MNKISKEKLEEIKAKNDILDVVSEYIELTPKGNRLISLCPFHNDKTPSFTVYPEKGSFYCFGCGTGGDVIEFTRLVEKVDYISAVKLLAERSGVKITEDAEDNYYTKMRNKILAINQEAAKLYQSYLKSTNGKWAPEYLSDRGLSSETIEKYQLGCAPKDWNMLLNYLKNKGFNEYEIEKANLSVKSSKNGKYYDRFRSRVIFPIKDIYGNIIAFSSRINPEENNGAKYMNTADTFVYKKRQNLFGIDIAKNHCAKCMILVEGNMDVISLHQAGFKNVVAPLGTALTEEQIKLLAKLTKEIVLLFDADVAGQKATEKVINLFKGSGLSVCVVELPNTKDPDEFIKKNGAEAFKALLNSAVCDIEYKLLCAEKEIEINSDTSKLKYLTAAAEIIASSDDVLARELYIDSLSRKYSTSKEALTKKVEEISNGKKEKIADAEQ
;
A
#
# COMPACT_ATOMS: atom_id res chain seq x y z
N MET A 1 20.97 15.24 1.12
CA MET A 1 21.14 13.90 1.75
C MET A 1 22.62 13.54 1.71
N ASN A 2 23.35 13.76 2.79
CA ASN A 2 24.73 13.29 2.90
C ASN A 2 24.70 11.76 2.94
N LYS A 3 25.27 11.11 1.92
CA LYS A 3 25.42 9.65 1.88
C LYS A 3 26.47 9.28 2.93
N ILE A 4 26.08 8.47 3.93
CA ILE A 4 27.06 7.81 4.81
C ILE A 4 28.05 7.07 3.91
N SER A 5 29.36 7.33 4.09
CA SER A 5 30.38 6.73 3.23
C SER A 5 30.40 5.19 3.36
N LYS A 6 30.86 4.50 2.32
CA LYS A 6 30.95 3.02 2.35
C LYS A 6 31.88 2.55 3.48
N GLU A 7 33.00 3.27 3.67
CA GLU A 7 33.97 2.95 4.74
C GLU A 7 33.30 3.05 6.12
N LYS A 8 32.46 4.09 6.32
CA LYS A 8 31.75 4.30 7.58
C LYS A 8 30.68 3.24 7.85
N LEU A 9 29.99 2.79 6.78
CA LEU A 9 29.02 1.67 6.86
C LEU A 9 29.72 0.37 7.24
N GLU A 10 30.87 0.08 6.65
CA GLU A 10 31.65 -1.12 7.00
C GLU A 10 32.23 -1.05 8.41
N GLU A 11 32.65 0.13 8.88
CA GLU A 11 33.08 0.32 10.28
C GLU A 11 31.92 0.02 11.25
N ILE A 12 30.72 0.52 10.95
CA ILE A 12 29.54 0.28 11.79
C ILE A 12 29.18 -1.20 11.81
N LYS A 13 29.17 -1.87 10.67
CA LYS A 13 28.91 -3.31 10.59
C LYS A 13 29.96 -4.13 11.36
N ALA A 14 31.22 -3.81 11.19
CA ALA A 14 32.31 -4.53 11.85
C ALA A 14 32.28 -4.41 13.39
N LYS A 15 31.78 -3.28 13.91
CA LYS A 15 31.65 -3.03 15.36
C LYS A 15 30.33 -3.55 15.96
N ASN A 16 29.40 -4.02 15.15
CA ASN A 16 28.12 -4.56 15.57
C ASN A 16 28.00 -6.01 15.08
N ASP A 17 28.56 -6.95 15.85
CA ASP A 17 28.38 -8.37 15.52
C ASP A 17 26.90 -8.71 15.48
N ILE A 18 26.50 -9.47 14.45
CA ILE A 18 25.09 -9.82 14.25
C ILE A 18 24.56 -10.68 15.39
N LEU A 19 25.41 -11.55 15.96
CA LEU A 19 25.02 -12.39 17.08
C LEU A 19 24.70 -11.55 18.31
N ASP A 20 25.56 -10.59 18.63
CA ASP A 20 25.38 -9.71 19.78
C ASP A 20 24.08 -8.88 19.63
N VAL A 21 23.90 -8.28 18.45
CA VAL A 21 22.71 -7.45 18.20
C VAL A 21 21.43 -8.28 18.23
N VAL A 22 21.40 -9.44 17.59
CA VAL A 22 20.19 -10.29 17.56
C VAL A 22 19.86 -10.83 18.95
N SER A 23 20.86 -11.17 19.76
CA SER A 23 20.67 -11.69 21.12
C SER A 23 20.04 -10.71 22.10
N GLU A 24 20.07 -9.41 21.81
CA GLU A 24 19.35 -8.39 22.60
C GLU A 24 17.82 -8.46 22.44
N TYR A 25 17.33 -9.08 21.36
CA TYR A 25 15.89 -9.12 21.04
C TYR A 25 15.27 -10.51 21.16
N ILE A 26 16.04 -11.57 20.89
CA ILE A 26 15.54 -12.94 20.89
C ILE A 26 16.58 -13.91 21.47
N GLU A 27 16.09 -14.97 22.12
CA GLU A 27 16.95 -16.06 22.58
C GLU A 27 17.38 -16.95 21.41
N LEU A 28 18.69 -17.21 21.32
CA LEU A 28 19.29 -17.99 20.25
C LEU A 28 19.79 -19.35 20.79
N THR A 29 19.44 -20.44 20.11
CA THR A 29 19.88 -21.80 20.44
C THR A 29 20.94 -22.26 19.44
N PRO A 30 22.13 -22.69 19.89
CA PRO A 30 23.17 -23.21 18.99
C PRO A 30 22.75 -24.48 18.24
N LYS A 31 23.07 -24.54 16.93
CA LYS A 31 22.87 -25.73 16.08
C LYS A 31 24.00 -25.84 15.07
N GLY A 32 25.09 -26.49 15.46
CA GLY A 32 26.34 -26.56 14.68
C GLY A 32 26.98 -25.14 14.57
N ASN A 33 27.35 -24.71 13.37
CA ASN A 33 27.98 -23.43 13.09
C ASN A 33 26.97 -22.28 12.94
N ARG A 34 25.72 -22.47 13.34
CA ARG A 34 24.66 -21.48 13.25
C ARG A 34 23.82 -21.47 14.52
N LEU A 35 23.05 -20.41 14.72
CA LEU A 35 22.10 -20.30 15.81
C LEU A 35 20.69 -20.20 15.26
N ILE A 36 19.73 -20.79 15.95
CA ILE A 36 18.33 -20.84 15.54
C ILE A 36 17.41 -20.26 16.61
N SER A 37 16.27 -19.71 16.19
CA SER A 37 15.22 -19.19 17.07
C SER A 37 13.87 -19.18 16.38
N LEU A 38 12.82 -18.85 17.14
CA LEU A 38 11.56 -18.40 16.56
C LEU A 38 11.78 -17.04 15.87
N CYS A 39 11.09 -16.80 14.76
CA CYS A 39 11.28 -15.57 13.99
C CYS A 39 10.58 -14.38 14.67
N PRO A 40 11.26 -13.23 14.88
CA PRO A 40 10.63 -12.04 15.44
C PRO A 40 9.75 -11.28 14.44
N PHE A 41 9.78 -11.67 13.15
CA PHE A 41 9.13 -10.91 12.07
C PHE A 41 7.80 -11.50 11.61
N HIS A 42 7.47 -12.74 12.01
CA HIS A 42 6.20 -13.39 11.73
C HIS A 42 5.79 -14.31 12.91
N ASN A 43 4.54 -14.73 12.94
CA ASN A 43 4.05 -15.66 13.96
C ASN A 43 4.60 -17.07 13.66
N ASP A 44 5.67 -17.42 14.34
CA ASP A 44 6.42 -18.66 14.16
C ASP A 44 6.11 -19.65 15.30
N LYS A 45 5.79 -20.89 14.93
CA LYS A 45 5.53 -21.98 15.91
C LYS A 45 6.70 -22.96 16.04
N THR A 46 7.62 -22.92 15.07
CA THR A 46 8.79 -23.80 15.02
C THR A 46 10.01 -22.96 14.64
N PRO A 47 11.19 -23.18 15.27
CA PRO A 47 12.37 -22.38 14.99
C PRO A 47 12.76 -22.38 13.51
N SER A 48 12.50 -21.27 12.82
CA SER A 48 12.80 -21.07 11.40
C SER A 48 13.78 -19.93 11.14
N PHE A 49 14.07 -19.11 12.15
CA PHE A 49 15.04 -18.02 12.07
C PHE A 49 16.46 -18.55 12.36
N THR A 50 17.39 -18.25 11.47
CA THR A 50 18.78 -18.72 11.57
C THR A 50 19.75 -17.55 11.47
N VAL A 51 20.69 -17.47 12.41
CA VAL A 51 21.83 -16.53 12.39
C VAL A 51 23.08 -17.28 11.96
N TYR A 52 23.86 -16.69 11.07
CA TYR A 52 25.14 -17.17 10.55
C TYR A 52 26.25 -16.17 10.99
N PRO A 53 26.86 -16.35 12.16
CA PRO A 53 27.84 -15.40 12.69
C PRO A 53 29.03 -15.17 11.75
N GLU A 54 29.60 -16.25 11.19
CA GLU A 54 30.73 -16.18 10.26
C GLU A 54 30.46 -15.36 9.00
N LYS A 55 29.16 -15.27 8.59
CA LYS A 55 28.73 -14.49 7.41
C LYS A 55 28.17 -13.14 7.77
N GLY A 56 28.04 -12.81 9.05
CA GLY A 56 27.41 -11.59 9.52
C GLY A 56 25.96 -11.42 9.02
N SER A 57 25.21 -12.52 8.90
CA SER A 57 23.90 -12.52 8.26
C SER A 57 22.88 -13.39 9.00
N PHE A 58 21.59 -13.11 8.75
CA PHE A 58 20.48 -13.95 9.20
C PHE A 58 19.57 -14.33 8.02
N TYR A 59 18.80 -15.39 8.20
CA TYR A 59 17.75 -15.79 7.28
C TYR A 59 16.63 -16.56 7.99
N CYS A 60 15.38 -16.25 7.67
CA CYS A 60 14.21 -16.98 8.15
C CYS A 60 13.64 -17.88 7.05
N PHE A 61 13.64 -19.18 7.26
CA PHE A 61 13.08 -20.15 6.31
C PHE A 61 11.55 -20.19 6.30
N GLY A 62 10.89 -19.57 7.30
CA GLY A 62 9.42 -19.48 7.36
C GLY A 62 8.85 -18.32 6.52
N CYS A 63 9.42 -17.13 6.64
CA CYS A 63 8.91 -15.95 5.93
C CYS A 63 9.84 -15.42 4.83
N GLY A 64 11.02 -16.05 4.60
CA GLY A 64 11.97 -15.61 3.56
C GLY A 64 12.76 -14.34 3.91
N THR A 65 12.56 -13.75 5.09
CA THR A 65 13.27 -12.54 5.51
C THR A 65 14.72 -12.85 5.84
N GLY A 66 15.66 -12.05 5.31
CA GLY A 66 17.09 -12.21 5.58
C GLY A 66 17.87 -10.96 5.27
N GLY A 67 19.11 -10.89 5.76
CA GLY A 67 19.98 -9.73 5.57
C GLY A 67 21.17 -9.70 6.53
N ASP A 68 21.81 -8.54 6.64
CA ASP A 68 22.88 -8.25 7.57
C ASP A 68 22.35 -7.60 8.88
N VAL A 69 23.27 -7.17 9.75
CA VAL A 69 22.93 -6.52 11.02
C VAL A 69 22.13 -5.24 10.86
N ILE A 70 22.34 -4.48 9.77
CA ILE A 70 21.57 -3.24 9.49
C ILE A 70 20.13 -3.62 9.12
N GLU A 71 19.96 -4.64 8.28
CA GLU A 71 18.63 -5.10 7.88
C GLU A 71 17.88 -5.70 9.07
N PHE A 72 18.54 -6.46 9.96
CA PHE A 72 17.93 -6.96 11.17
C PHE A 72 17.42 -5.81 12.05
N THR A 73 18.31 -4.84 12.36
CA THR A 73 17.94 -3.66 13.17
C THR A 73 16.81 -2.87 12.53
N ARG A 74 16.84 -2.68 11.21
CA ARG A 74 15.78 -2.02 10.45
C ARG A 74 14.41 -2.66 10.66
N LEU A 75 14.37 -3.97 10.64
CA LEU A 75 13.13 -4.75 10.75
C LEU A 75 12.61 -4.84 12.18
N VAL A 76 13.49 -5.09 13.15
CA VAL A 76 13.10 -5.26 14.56
C VAL A 76 12.69 -3.93 15.18
N GLU A 77 13.42 -2.85 14.88
CA GLU A 77 13.11 -1.48 15.35
C GLU A 77 12.05 -0.77 14.50
N LYS A 78 11.64 -1.38 13.37
CA LYS A 78 10.65 -0.82 12.45
C LYS A 78 11.00 0.58 11.94
N VAL A 79 12.26 0.74 11.55
CA VAL A 79 12.83 2.01 11.07
C VAL A 79 13.32 1.89 9.63
N ASP A 80 13.63 3.04 8.98
CA ASP A 80 14.29 3.01 7.68
C ASP A 80 15.79 2.68 7.79
N TYR A 81 16.43 2.43 6.64
CA TYR A 81 17.83 2.03 6.57
C TYR A 81 18.78 3.02 7.25
N ILE A 82 18.60 4.32 7.04
CA ILE A 82 19.46 5.36 7.61
C ILE A 82 19.30 5.42 9.14
N SER A 83 18.07 5.29 9.63
CA SER A 83 17.79 5.23 11.07
C SER A 83 18.42 3.98 11.71
N ALA A 84 18.36 2.82 11.07
CA ALA A 84 19.01 1.60 11.55
C ALA A 84 20.54 1.78 11.63
N VAL A 85 21.14 2.39 10.59
CA VAL A 85 22.59 2.69 10.60
C VAL A 85 22.95 3.64 11.75
N LYS A 86 22.12 4.66 12.03
CA LYS A 86 22.35 5.60 13.15
C LYS A 86 22.26 4.90 14.50
N LEU A 87 21.27 4.02 14.71
CA LEU A 87 21.15 3.22 15.93
C LEU A 87 22.38 2.35 16.17
N LEU A 88 22.85 1.65 15.15
CA LEU A 88 24.06 0.83 15.26
C LEU A 88 25.34 1.66 15.46
N ALA A 89 25.41 2.84 14.87
CA ALA A 89 26.52 3.77 15.08
C ALA A 89 26.56 4.29 16.53
N GLU A 90 25.39 4.65 17.09
CA GLU A 90 25.27 5.06 18.50
C GLU A 90 25.67 3.92 19.44
N ARG A 91 25.16 2.71 19.21
CA ARG A 91 25.51 1.49 19.95
C ARG A 91 27.00 1.22 19.97
N SER A 92 27.68 1.41 18.86
CA SER A 92 29.13 1.12 18.70
C SER A 92 30.04 2.32 18.94
N GLY A 93 29.49 3.48 19.33
CA GLY A 93 30.25 4.72 19.54
C GLY A 93 30.89 5.30 18.28
N VAL A 94 30.39 4.91 17.10
CA VAL A 94 30.87 5.44 15.81
C VAL A 94 30.22 6.78 15.55
N LYS A 95 31.01 7.84 15.50
CA LYS A 95 30.48 9.18 15.19
C LYS A 95 30.12 9.30 13.71
N ILE A 96 28.83 9.50 13.43
CA ILE A 96 28.37 9.99 12.15
C ILE A 96 28.27 11.51 12.28
N THR A 97 28.93 12.25 11.38
CA THR A 97 28.80 13.72 11.32
C THR A 97 27.38 14.00 10.80
N GLU A 98 26.50 14.43 11.68
CA GLU A 98 25.16 14.90 11.32
C GLU A 98 25.19 16.40 11.12
N ASP A 99 24.64 16.88 10.01
CA ASP A 99 24.27 18.27 9.86
C ASP A 99 23.13 18.58 10.86
N ALA A 100 23.12 19.79 11.42
CA ALA A 100 22.11 20.21 12.39
C ALA A 100 20.68 20.03 11.85
N GLU A 101 20.50 20.11 10.53
CA GLU A 101 19.25 19.92 9.81
C GLU A 101 18.81 18.44 9.81
N ASP A 102 19.73 17.50 9.60
CA ASP A 102 19.45 16.05 9.64
C ASP A 102 19.06 15.59 11.05
N ASN A 103 19.68 16.18 12.09
CA ASN A 103 19.34 15.91 13.48
C ASN A 103 17.93 16.43 13.83
N TYR A 104 17.56 17.65 13.38
CA TYR A 104 16.20 18.18 13.56
C TYR A 104 15.16 17.31 12.86
N TYR A 105 15.42 16.88 11.61
CA TYR A 105 14.51 16.03 10.83
C TYR A 105 14.26 14.68 11.52
N THR A 106 15.33 14.03 11.98
CA THR A 106 15.26 12.75 12.69
C THR A 106 14.50 12.87 14.02
N LYS A 107 14.79 13.90 14.81
CA LYS A 107 14.09 14.16 16.07
C LYS A 107 12.62 14.44 15.86
N MET A 108 12.25 15.26 14.86
CA MET A 108 10.86 15.58 14.56
C MET A 108 10.12 14.35 14.06
N ARG A 109 10.74 13.53 13.21
CA ARG A 109 10.18 12.26 12.73
C ARG A 109 9.82 11.34 13.90
N ASN A 110 10.75 11.09 14.82
CA ASN A 110 10.53 10.23 15.98
C ASN A 110 9.41 10.77 16.89
N LYS A 111 9.37 12.09 17.09
CA LYS A 111 8.31 12.73 17.86
C LYS A 111 6.94 12.56 17.20
N ILE A 112 6.82 12.73 15.88
CA ILE A 112 5.56 12.55 15.16
C ILE A 112 5.08 11.09 15.24
N LEU A 113 5.96 10.12 15.11
CA LEU A 113 5.61 8.71 15.29
C LEU A 113 5.08 8.44 16.70
N ALA A 114 5.72 8.98 17.74
CA ALA A 114 5.25 8.86 19.12
C ALA A 114 3.89 9.55 19.33
N ILE A 115 3.70 10.75 18.76
CA ILE A 115 2.42 11.48 18.79
C ILE A 115 1.31 10.66 18.11
N ASN A 116 1.56 10.09 16.93
CA ASN A 116 0.59 9.27 16.22
C ASN A 116 0.22 8.02 17.03
N GLN A 117 1.20 7.37 17.66
CA GLN A 117 0.95 6.21 18.51
C GLN A 117 0.06 6.54 19.71
N GLU A 118 0.33 7.66 20.40
CA GLU A 118 -0.50 8.12 21.53
C GLU A 118 -1.90 8.54 21.05
N ALA A 119 -2.00 9.22 19.90
CA ALA A 119 -3.30 9.58 19.32
C ALA A 119 -4.15 8.33 19.00
N ALA A 120 -3.53 7.30 18.42
CA ALA A 120 -4.22 6.04 18.16
C ALA A 120 -4.75 5.39 19.42
N LYS A 121 -3.98 5.37 20.53
CA LYS A 121 -4.41 4.87 21.83
C LYS A 121 -5.63 5.62 22.36
N LEU A 122 -5.63 6.96 22.28
CA LEU A 122 -6.78 7.76 22.69
C LEU A 122 -8.01 7.43 21.85
N TYR A 123 -7.88 7.41 20.52
CA TYR A 123 -9.00 7.12 19.63
C TYR A 123 -9.57 5.71 19.84
N GLN A 124 -8.73 4.71 20.10
CA GLN A 124 -9.17 3.36 20.45
C GLN A 124 -9.89 3.32 21.78
N SER A 125 -9.36 3.99 22.83
CA SER A 125 -10.01 4.04 24.13
C SER A 125 -11.36 4.74 24.06
N TYR A 126 -11.47 5.81 23.27
CA TYR A 126 -12.72 6.52 23.06
C TYR A 126 -13.75 5.68 22.28
N LEU A 127 -13.32 4.91 21.28
CA LEU A 127 -14.18 3.95 20.57
C LEU A 127 -14.82 2.93 21.52
N LYS A 128 -14.06 2.48 22.54
CA LYS A 128 -14.54 1.52 23.55
C LYS A 128 -15.36 2.16 24.67
N SER A 129 -15.47 3.49 24.70
CA SER A 129 -16.18 4.23 25.74
C SER A 129 -17.67 4.40 25.43
N THR A 130 -18.46 4.67 26.47
CA THR A 130 -19.89 4.97 26.32
C THR A 130 -20.19 6.21 25.49
N ASN A 131 -19.26 7.16 25.42
CA ASN A 131 -19.41 8.41 24.68
C ASN A 131 -19.21 8.25 23.16
N GLY A 132 -18.59 7.15 22.73
CA GLY A 132 -18.32 6.83 21.32
C GLY A 132 -19.30 5.84 20.68
N LYS A 133 -20.47 5.58 21.27
CA LYS A 133 -21.39 4.48 20.89
C LYS A 133 -21.75 4.39 19.41
N TRP A 134 -21.94 5.50 18.74
CA TRP A 134 -22.28 5.52 17.31
C TRP A 134 -21.21 4.88 16.42
N ALA A 135 -19.94 4.98 16.80
CA ALA A 135 -18.85 4.49 15.97
C ALA A 135 -18.69 2.96 16.00
N PRO A 136 -18.79 2.25 17.17
CA PRO A 136 -18.92 0.80 17.19
C PRO A 136 -20.14 0.28 16.43
N GLU A 137 -21.30 0.94 16.57
CA GLU A 137 -22.52 0.60 15.84
C GLU A 137 -22.28 0.72 14.32
N TYR A 138 -21.77 1.85 13.87
CA TYR A 138 -21.40 2.05 12.47
C TYR A 138 -20.43 0.97 11.94
N LEU A 139 -19.39 0.60 12.70
CA LEU A 139 -18.44 -0.42 12.30
C LEU A 139 -19.06 -1.82 12.26
N SER A 140 -19.98 -2.11 13.20
CA SER A 140 -20.76 -3.34 13.22
C SER A 140 -21.71 -3.43 12.02
N ASP A 141 -22.42 -2.35 11.69
CA ASP A 141 -23.30 -2.26 10.54
C ASP A 141 -22.52 -2.43 9.22
N ARG A 142 -21.26 -1.98 9.22
CA ARG A 142 -20.30 -2.24 8.15
C ARG A 142 -19.71 -3.66 8.20
N GLY A 143 -20.22 -4.56 9.06
CA GLY A 143 -19.84 -5.97 9.13
C GLY A 143 -18.44 -6.26 9.66
N LEU A 144 -17.81 -5.31 10.37
CA LEU A 144 -16.48 -5.52 10.91
C LEU A 144 -16.54 -6.22 12.28
N SER A 145 -15.75 -7.29 12.43
CA SER A 145 -15.61 -8.01 13.69
C SER A 145 -14.77 -7.23 14.71
N SER A 146 -14.97 -7.52 15.99
CA SER A 146 -14.17 -6.92 17.06
C SER A 146 -12.68 -7.21 16.91
N GLU A 147 -12.32 -8.41 16.42
CA GLU A 147 -10.94 -8.79 16.13
C GLU A 147 -10.34 -7.89 15.02
N THR A 148 -11.09 -7.64 13.96
CA THR A 148 -10.66 -6.76 12.87
C THR A 148 -10.50 -5.32 13.33
N ILE A 149 -11.45 -4.81 14.12
CA ILE A 149 -11.39 -3.47 14.71
C ILE A 149 -10.12 -3.31 15.57
N GLU A 150 -9.79 -4.31 16.36
CA GLU A 150 -8.61 -4.29 17.23
C GLU A 150 -7.30 -4.42 16.43
N LYS A 151 -7.23 -5.34 15.47
CA LYS A 151 -6.07 -5.56 14.59
C LYS A 151 -5.69 -4.31 13.79
N TYR A 152 -6.69 -3.61 13.25
CA TYR A 152 -6.50 -2.37 12.51
C TYR A 152 -6.33 -1.15 13.42
N GLN A 153 -6.49 -1.32 14.73
CA GLN A 153 -6.44 -0.24 15.71
C GLN A 153 -7.43 0.88 15.37
N LEU A 154 -8.63 0.50 14.88
CA LEU A 154 -9.66 1.48 14.55
C LEU A 154 -10.06 2.26 15.79
N GLY A 155 -10.40 3.53 15.61
CA GLY A 155 -10.72 4.43 16.70
C GLY A 155 -11.88 5.35 16.38
N CYS A 156 -12.23 6.18 17.36
CA CYS A 156 -13.21 7.25 17.20
C CYS A 156 -12.63 8.57 17.72
N ALA A 157 -12.69 9.60 16.90
CA ALA A 157 -12.37 10.96 17.31
C ALA A 157 -13.58 11.59 18.02
N PRO A 158 -13.40 12.14 19.22
CA PRO A 158 -14.45 12.82 19.96
C PRO A 158 -15.05 14.01 19.20
N LYS A 159 -16.25 14.45 19.60
CA LYS A 159 -16.84 15.69 19.09
C LYS A 159 -16.17 16.95 19.68
N ASP A 160 -15.50 16.80 20.81
CA ASP A 160 -14.77 17.89 21.48
C ASP A 160 -13.68 18.48 20.62
N TRP A 161 -13.44 19.78 20.81
CA TRP A 161 -12.49 20.54 19.98
C TRP A 161 -11.03 20.40 20.40
N ASN A 162 -10.75 19.97 21.61
CA ASN A 162 -9.41 19.98 22.20
C ASN A 162 -9.06 18.72 22.99
N MET A 163 -9.86 17.67 22.91
CA MET A 163 -9.63 16.47 23.73
C MET A 163 -8.31 15.79 23.41
N LEU A 164 -8.01 15.60 22.11
CA LEU A 164 -6.73 15.03 21.69
C LEU A 164 -5.57 15.98 22.00
N LEU A 165 -5.72 17.27 21.69
CA LEU A 165 -4.70 18.28 21.96
C LEU A 165 -4.31 18.29 23.44
N ASN A 166 -5.29 18.34 24.36
CA ASN A 166 -5.05 18.33 25.80
C ASN A 166 -4.41 17.02 26.26
N TYR A 167 -4.87 15.88 25.75
CA TYR A 167 -4.29 14.58 26.05
C TYR A 167 -2.80 14.53 25.65
N LEU A 168 -2.46 14.95 24.43
CA LEU A 168 -1.09 14.94 23.95
C LEU A 168 -0.19 15.93 24.70
N LYS A 169 -0.72 17.10 25.08
CA LYS A 169 -0.01 18.06 25.96
C LYS A 169 0.32 17.45 27.32
N ASN A 170 -0.62 16.73 27.91
CA ASN A 170 -0.39 16.00 29.17
C ASN A 170 0.63 14.86 29.04
N LYS A 171 0.88 14.36 27.83
CA LYS A 171 1.97 13.41 27.49
C LYS A 171 3.31 14.09 27.23
N GLY A 172 3.39 15.42 27.33
CA GLY A 172 4.63 16.19 27.17
C GLY A 172 4.92 16.70 25.76
N PHE A 173 3.97 16.55 24.82
CA PHE A 173 4.11 17.11 23.46
C PHE A 173 3.62 18.56 23.43
N ASN A 174 4.33 19.43 22.72
CA ASN A 174 3.91 20.82 22.55
C ASN A 174 2.98 20.99 21.32
N GLU A 175 2.27 22.12 21.26
CA GLU A 175 1.29 22.43 20.20
C GLU A 175 1.90 22.44 18.79
N TYR A 176 3.15 22.89 18.66
CA TYR A 176 3.87 22.91 17.39
C TYR A 176 4.16 21.48 16.89
N GLU A 177 4.61 20.56 17.76
CA GLU A 177 4.85 19.17 17.41
C GLU A 177 3.56 18.46 16.99
N ILE A 178 2.45 18.71 17.68
CA ILE A 178 1.12 18.16 17.38
C ILE A 178 0.61 18.71 16.02
N GLU A 179 0.84 19.98 15.74
CA GLU A 179 0.54 20.57 14.42
C GLU A 179 1.38 19.93 13.31
N LYS A 180 2.68 19.70 13.54
CA LYS A 180 3.57 19.02 12.58
C LYS A 180 3.16 17.56 12.32
N ALA A 181 2.52 16.90 13.28
CA ALA A 181 1.85 15.61 13.09
C ALA A 181 0.52 15.72 12.31
N ASN A 182 0.04 16.95 12.03
CA ASN A 182 -1.23 17.25 11.39
C ASN A 182 -2.45 16.71 12.14
N LEU A 183 -2.36 16.65 13.48
CA LEU A 183 -3.44 16.26 14.39
C LEU A 183 -4.16 17.45 15.01
N SER A 184 -3.54 18.61 15.01
CA SER A 184 -4.19 19.89 15.35
C SER A 184 -4.08 20.90 14.21
N VAL A 185 -4.95 21.89 14.26
CA VAL A 185 -5.00 23.01 13.30
C VAL A 185 -5.01 24.32 14.08
N LYS A 186 -4.20 25.27 13.64
CA LYS A 186 -4.20 26.61 14.21
C LYS A 186 -5.33 27.47 13.59
N SER A 187 -6.22 27.98 14.43
CA SER A 187 -7.31 28.85 13.99
C SER A 187 -6.80 30.19 13.46
N SER A 188 -7.19 30.57 12.25
CA SER A 188 -6.89 31.88 11.67
C SER A 188 -7.60 33.04 12.40
N LYS A 189 -8.71 32.76 13.14
CA LYS A 189 -9.50 33.78 13.81
C LYS A 189 -8.91 34.22 15.16
N ASN A 190 -8.35 33.29 15.93
CA ASN A 190 -7.91 33.55 17.31
C ASN A 190 -6.54 32.98 17.66
N GLY A 191 -5.85 32.34 16.70
CA GLY A 191 -4.52 31.75 16.89
C GLY A 191 -4.47 30.51 17.78
N LYS A 192 -5.60 30.04 18.31
CA LYS A 192 -5.66 28.84 19.17
C LYS A 192 -5.65 27.57 18.34
N TYR A 193 -5.05 26.52 18.89
CA TYR A 193 -5.07 25.20 18.29
C TYR A 193 -6.32 24.41 18.67
N TYR A 194 -6.79 23.54 17.76
CA TYR A 194 -7.92 22.64 17.98
C TYR A 194 -7.70 21.32 17.22
N ASP A 195 -8.39 20.27 17.63
CA ASP A 195 -8.28 18.94 17.06
C ASP A 195 -8.73 18.91 15.58
N ARG A 196 -7.90 18.33 14.73
CA ARG A 196 -8.20 18.21 13.29
C ARG A 196 -9.35 17.24 13.03
N PHE A 197 -9.35 16.09 13.67
CA PHE A 197 -10.37 15.07 13.53
C PHE A 197 -11.38 15.19 14.67
N ARG A 198 -12.66 15.33 14.34
CA ARG A 198 -13.76 15.45 15.31
C ARG A 198 -14.99 14.74 14.78
N SER A 199 -15.68 13.99 15.65
CA SER A 199 -16.89 13.22 15.30
C SER A 199 -16.65 12.30 14.09
N ARG A 200 -15.55 11.49 14.14
CA ARG A 200 -15.12 10.64 13.01
C ARG A 200 -14.66 9.28 13.50
N VAL A 201 -14.99 8.24 12.73
CA VAL A 201 -14.26 6.97 12.78
C VAL A 201 -12.86 7.19 12.24
N ILE A 202 -11.86 6.64 12.92
CA ILE A 202 -10.43 6.81 12.61
C ILE A 202 -9.84 5.49 12.14
N PHE A 203 -9.15 5.54 11.01
CA PHE A 203 -8.42 4.44 10.39
C PHE A 203 -6.93 4.80 10.42
N PRO A 204 -6.11 4.19 11.30
CA PRO A 204 -4.66 4.40 11.28
C PRO A 204 -4.05 3.95 9.96
N ILE A 205 -3.21 4.80 9.38
CA ILE A 205 -2.41 4.48 8.19
C ILE A 205 -1.03 4.07 8.67
N LYS A 206 -0.59 2.87 8.30
CA LYS A 206 0.70 2.32 8.68
C LYS A 206 1.66 2.29 7.50
N ASP A 207 2.92 2.54 7.78
CA ASP A 207 3.98 2.32 6.80
C ASP A 207 4.27 0.82 6.62
N ILE A 208 5.17 0.49 5.69
CA ILE A 208 5.57 -0.90 5.42
C ILE A 208 6.17 -1.61 6.66
N TYR A 209 6.61 -0.88 7.67
CA TYR A 209 7.17 -1.42 8.92
C TYR A 209 6.12 -1.56 10.03
N GLY A 210 4.89 -1.08 9.82
CA GLY A 210 3.79 -1.12 10.77
C GLY A 210 3.74 0.08 11.72
N ASN A 211 4.55 1.13 11.51
CA ASN A 211 4.45 2.37 12.28
C ASN A 211 3.21 3.15 11.84
N ILE A 212 2.47 3.74 12.79
CA ILE A 212 1.35 4.63 12.48
C ILE A 212 1.92 5.98 12.02
N ILE A 213 1.80 6.26 10.73
CA ILE A 213 2.36 7.46 10.09
C ILE A 213 1.32 8.55 9.84
N ALA A 214 0.03 8.19 9.80
CA ALA A 214 -1.08 9.08 9.50
C ALA A 214 -2.42 8.46 9.90
N PHE A 215 -3.51 9.21 9.67
CA PHE A 215 -4.87 8.74 9.86
C PHE A 215 -5.74 9.09 8.65
N SER A 216 -6.57 8.15 8.25
CA SER A 216 -7.76 8.38 7.45
C SER A 216 -8.97 8.43 8.38
N SER A 217 -10.02 9.13 7.99
CA SER A 217 -11.21 9.25 8.83
C SER A 217 -12.49 9.37 8.03
N ARG A 218 -13.57 8.82 8.59
CA ARG A 218 -14.92 8.91 8.06
C ARG A 218 -15.78 9.70 9.04
N ILE A 219 -16.51 10.72 8.55
CA ILE A 219 -17.42 11.51 9.39
C ILE A 219 -18.57 10.66 9.90
N ASN A 220 -19.06 10.96 11.11
CA ASN A 220 -20.32 10.40 11.61
C ASN A 220 -21.43 10.65 10.59
N PRO A 221 -22.19 9.61 10.14
CA PRO A 221 -23.27 9.78 9.17
C PRO A 221 -24.36 10.80 9.58
N GLU A 222 -24.53 11.03 10.88
CA GLU A 222 -25.48 12.02 11.42
C GLU A 222 -24.98 13.48 11.32
N GLU A 223 -23.69 13.68 11.08
CA GLU A 223 -23.11 15.02 10.95
C GLU A 223 -23.23 15.51 9.50
N ASN A 224 -23.96 16.59 9.29
CA ASN A 224 -24.24 17.14 7.95
C ASN A 224 -23.13 18.04 7.39
N ASN A 225 -22.13 18.40 8.21
CA ASN A 225 -21.11 19.37 7.84
C ASN A 225 -19.71 18.75 7.76
N GLY A 226 -19.16 18.67 6.56
CA GLY A 226 -17.77 18.29 6.31
C GLY A 226 -17.59 17.19 5.27
N ALA A 227 -16.35 17.01 4.85
CA ALA A 227 -15.99 15.96 3.89
C ALA A 227 -16.27 14.56 4.46
N LYS A 228 -16.90 13.70 3.65
CA LYS A 228 -17.21 12.31 4.00
C LYS A 228 -15.96 11.56 4.49
N TYR A 229 -14.86 11.65 3.76
CA TYR A 229 -13.54 11.16 4.15
C TYR A 229 -12.56 12.32 4.29
N MET A 230 -11.65 12.20 5.26
CA MET A 230 -10.56 13.15 5.49
C MET A 230 -9.31 12.39 5.87
N ASN A 231 -8.19 12.71 5.23
CA ASN A 231 -6.88 12.14 5.54
C ASN A 231 -5.97 13.20 6.17
N THR A 232 -4.97 12.73 6.93
CA THR A 232 -3.81 13.54 7.34
C THR A 232 -3.15 14.13 6.07
N ALA A 233 -2.73 15.39 6.12
CA ALA A 233 -1.89 15.97 5.08
C ALA A 233 -0.45 15.44 5.20
N ASP A 234 0.38 15.72 4.20
CA ASP A 234 1.80 15.32 4.22
C ASP A 234 2.52 15.86 5.46
N THR A 235 3.32 15.00 6.07
CA THR A 235 4.12 15.29 7.27
C THR A 235 5.57 14.85 7.07
N PHE A 236 6.39 14.94 8.11
CA PHE A 236 7.77 14.40 8.11
C PHE A 236 7.82 12.86 7.99
N VAL A 237 6.75 12.16 8.37
CA VAL A 237 6.68 10.69 8.36
C VAL A 237 5.72 10.14 7.30
N TYR A 238 4.87 10.97 6.74
CA TYR A 238 3.83 10.57 5.82
C TYR A 238 3.84 11.39 4.54
N LYS A 239 3.89 10.71 3.41
CA LYS A 239 3.69 11.26 2.07
C LYS A 239 2.60 10.45 1.39
N LYS A 240 1.45 11.08 1.15
CA LYS A 240 0.27 10.43 0.58
C LYS A 240 0.59 9.70 -0.73
N ARG A 241 1.44 10.29 -1.55
CA ARG A 241 1.86 9.74 -2.85
C ARG A 241 2.80 8.52 -2.77
N GLN A 242 3.33 8.19 -1.58
CA GLN A 242 4.33 7.14 -1.40
C GLN A 242 3.83 5.96 -0.56
N ASN A 243 2.62 6.07 -0.01
CA ASN A 243 2.07 5.09 0.91
C ASN A 243 0.78 4.48 0.37
N LEU A 244 0.50 3.25 0.78
CA LEU A 244 -0.72 2.51 0.47
C LEU A 244 -1.35 2.03 1.76
N PHE A 245 -2.68 2.06 1.85
CA PHE A 245 -3.40 1.49 2.99
C PHE A 245 -3.31 -0.04 2.97
N GLY A 246 -3.05 -0.66 4.11
CA GLY A 246 -2.94 -2.11 4.25
C GLY A 246 -1.59 -2.72 3.86
N ILE A 247 -0.61 -1.91 3.43
CA ILE A 247 0.70 -2.37 2.95
C ILE A 247 1.50 -3.11 4.03
N ASP A 248 1.35 -2.74 5.30
CA ASP A 248 1.98 -3.38 6.45
C ASP A 248 1.63 -4.87 6.58
N ILE A 249 0.40 -5.21 6.22
CA ILE A 249 -0.11 -6.59 6.21
C ILE A 249 0.20 -7.25 4.85
N ALA A 250 -0.14 -6.58 3.76
CA ALA A 250 -0.11 -7.14 2.42
C ALA A 250 1.30 -7.55 1.96
N LYS A 251 2.34 -6.86 2.37
CA LYS A 251 3.75 -7.18 2.01
C LYS A 251 4.16 -8.63 2.30
N ASN A 252 3.58 -9.26 3.31
CA ASN A 252 3.89 -10.62 3.71
C ASN A 252 3.00 -11.68 3.01
N HIS A 253 2.08 -11.25 2.14
CA HIS A 253 1.07 -12.12 1.51
C HIS A 253 0.99 -11.94 -0.02
N CYS A 254 1.88 -11.16 -0.62
CA CYS A 254 1.83 -10.76 -2.02
C CYS A 254 2.75 -11.55 -2.96
N ALA A 255 3.26 -12.71 -2.55
CA ALA A 255 4.20 -13.52 -3.34
C ALA A 255 3.68 -13.89 -4.74
N LYS A 256 2.36 -14.10 -4.89
CA LYS A 256 1.72 -14.35 -6.19
C LYS A 256 1.30 -13.05 -6.86
N CYS A 257 0.40 -12.31 -6.21
CA CYS A 257 -0.13 -11.04 -6.71
C CYS A 257 -0.49 -10.11 -5.56
N MET A 258 -0.63 -8.82 -5.88
CA MET A 258 -1.21 -7.80 -5.02
C MET A 258 -2.53 -7.34 -5.60
N ILE A 259 -3.59 -7.30 -4.78
CA ILE A 259 -4.91 -6.78 -5.19
C ILE A 259 -4.97 -5.30 -4.84
N LEU A 260 -5.28 -4.47 -5.83
CA LEU A 260 -5.43 -3.03 -5.68
C LEU A 260 -6.92 -2.67 -5.76
N VAL A 261 -7.45 -2.10 -4.67
CA VAL A 261 -8.83 -1.62 -4.54
C VAL A 261 -8.86 -0.11 -4.33
N GLU A 262 -10.05 0.53 -4.30
CA GLU A 262 -10.14 1.99 -4.19
C GLU A 262 -10.11 2.51 -2.75
N GLY A 263 -10.72 1.79 -1.81
CA GLY A 263 -11.03 2.31 -0.49
C GLY A 263 -10.44 1.52 0.69
N ASN A 264 -10.31 2.21 1.82
CA ASN A 264 -9.84 1.60 3.06
C ASN A 264 -10.79 0.50 3.57
N MET A 265 -12.10 0.67 3.36
CA MET A 265 -13.11 -0.31 3.79
C MET A 265 -12.99 -1.61 3.01
N ASP A 266 -12.75 -1.52 1.69
CA ASP A 266 -12.54 -2.70 0.84
C ASP A 266 -11.35 -3.50 1.31
N VAL A 267 -10.22 -2.82 1.61
CA VAL A 267 -9.03 -3.48 2.17
C VAL A 267 -9.36 -4.20 3.48
N ILE A 268 -10.04 -3.52 4.40
CA ILE A 268 -10.34 -4.09 5.72
C ILE A 268 -11.27 -5.30 5.60
N SER A 269 -12.34 -5.18 4.81
CA SER A 269 -13.32 -6.26 4.60
C SER A 269 -12.71 -7.47 3.91
N LEU A 270 -11.88 -7.27 2.88
CA LEU A 270 -11.19 -8.35 2.20
C LEU A 270 -10.12 -9.00 3.09
N HIS A 271 -9.37 -8.22 3.87
CA HIS A 271 -8.43 -8.76 4.86
C HIS A 271 -9.15 -9.58 5.95
N GLN A 272 -10.33 -9.12 6.40
CA GLN A 272 -11.18 -9.89 7.32
C GLN A 272 -11.63 -11.22 6.73
N ALA A 273 -11.96 -11.24 5.45
CA ALA A 273 -12.34 -12.44 4.72
C ALA A 273 -11.16 -13.38 4.38
N GLY A 274 -9.91 -13.00 4.75
CA GLY A 274 -8.72 -13.84 4.56
C GLY A 274 -7.82 -13.44 3.38
N PHE A 275 -8.24 -12.51 2.52
CA PHE A 275 -7.46 -12.01 1.38
C PHE A 275 -6.49 -10.90 1.82
N LYS A 276 -5.34 -11.30 2.40
CA LYS A 276 -4.42 -10.36 3.07
C LYS A 276 -3.47 -9.61 2.13
N ASN A 277 -3.48 -9.91 0.84
CA ASN A 277 -2.66 -9.27 -0.20
C ASN A 277 -3.37 -8.07 -0.87
N VAL A 278 -4.22 -7.36 -0.14
CA VAL A 278 -5.02 -6.23 -0.65
C VAL A 278 -4.46 -4.91 -0.14
N VAL A 279 -4.40 -3.91 -1.03
CA VAL A 279 -3.99 -2.54 -0.69
C VAL A 279 -4.87 -1.51 -1.40
N ALA A 280 -4.91 -0.28 -0.91
CA ALA A 280 -5.59 0.83 -1.57
C ALA A 280 -4.74 2.11 -1.56
N PRO A 281 -4.89 3.00 -2.57
CA PRO A 281 -4.42 4.37 -2.50
C PRO A 281 -5.14 5.15 -1.40
N LEU A 282 -4.59 6.29 -1.02
CA LEU A 282 -5.08 7.07 0.12
C LEU A 282 -5.98 8.25 -0.30
N GLY A 283 -7.06 7.95 -1.06
CA GLY A 283 -8.02 8.96 -1.53
C GLY A 283 -7.44 9.91 -2.59
N THR A 284 -6.55 9.39 -3.42
CA THR A 284 -6.02 10.00 -4.65
C THR A 284 -5.89 8.91 -5.70
N ALA A 285 -5.77 9.29 -6.98
CA ALA A 285 -5.32 8.36 -8.00
C ALA A 285 -3.96 7.74 -7.63
N LEU A 286 -3.71 6.52 -8.09
CA LEU A 286 -2.44 5.83 -7.94
C LEU A 286 -1.29 6.67 -8.52
N THR A 287 -0.12 6.59 -7.92
CA THR A 287 1.07 7.36 -8.32
C THR A 287 2.23 6.46 -8.74
N GLU A 288 3.18 7.01 -9.49
CA GLU A 288 4.39 6.29 -9.89
C GLU A 288 5.21 5.81 -8.69
N GLU A 289 5.26 6.58 -7.59
CA GLU A 289 5.98 6.21 -6.38
C GLU A 289 5.34 4.98 -5.71
N GLN A 290 4.00 4.91 -5.72
CA GLN A 290 3.27 3.74 -5.22
C GLN A 290 3.50 2.52 -6.12
N ILE A 291 3.54 2.70 -7.45
CA ILE A 291 3.88 1.62 -8.39
C ILE A 291 5.30 1.11 -8.14
N LYS A 292 6.28 1.99 -7.95
CA LYS A 292 7.65 1.62 -7.59
C LYS A 292 7.72 0.84 -6.26
N LEU A 293 6.85 1.16 -5.31
CA LEU A 293 6.72 0.40 -4.07
C LEU A 293 6.17 -1.00 -4.34
N LEU A 294 5.09 -1.12 -5.11
CA LEU A 294 4.47 -2.39 -5.49
C LEU A 294 5.43 -3.30 -6.26
N ALA A 295 6.18 -2.76 -7.22
CA ALA A 295 7.15 -3.50 -8.04
C ALA A 295 8.29 -4.15 -7.24
N LYS A 296 8.56 -3.65 -6.02
CA LYS A 296 9.52 -4.29 -5.09
C LYS A 296 8.95 -5.49 -4.35
N LEU A 297 7.62 -5.63 -4.31
CA LEU A 297 6.91 -6.61 -3.47
C LEU A 297 6.28 -7.75 -4.26
N THR A 298 5.86 -7.48 -5.50
CA THR A 298 5.17 -8.48 -6.33
C THR A 298 5.56 -8.33 -7.80
N LYS A 299 5.11 -9.26 -8.63
CA LYS A 299 5.23 -9.20 -10.10
C LYS A 299 3.88 -9.05 -10.79
N GLU A 300 2.79 -9.22 -10.06
CA GLU A 300 1.45 -9.17 -10.61
C GLU A 300 0.55 -8.30 -9.75
N ILE A 301 -0.26 -7.47 -10.40
CA ILE A 301 -1.30 -6.63 -9.79
C ILE A 301 -2.65 -7.06 -10.33
N VAL A 302 -3.60 -7.27 -9.43
CA VAL A 302 -5.02 -7.46 -9.78
C VAL A 302 -5.76 -6.18 -9.42
N LEU A 303 -6.28 -5.47 -10.42
CA LEU A 303 -7.13 -4.30 -10.23
C LEU A 303 -8.56 -4.74 -9.96
N LEU A 304 -9.14 -4.28 -8.88
CA LEU A 304 -10.51 -4.54 -8.47
C LEU A 304 -11.14 -3.24 -7.97
N PHE A 305 -11.64 -2.44 -8.92
CA PHE A 305 -12.22 -1.13 -8.65
C PHE A 305 -13.76 -1.20 -8.66
N ASP A 306 -14.40 -0.09 -8.26
CA ASP A 306 -15.85 0.00 -8.21
C ASP A 306 -16.49 -0.25 -9.59
N ALA A 307 -17.67 -0.84 -9.62
CA ALA A 307 -18.34 -1.24 -10.86
C ALA A 307 -18.95 -0.08 -11.66
N ASP A 308 -18.80 1.16 -11.20
CA ASP A 308 -19.35 2.34 -11.84
C ASP A 308 -18.45 2.89 -12.98
N VAL A 309 -18.99 3.86 -13.74
CA VAL A 309 -18.26 4.51 -14.85
C VAL A 309 -16.98 5.22 -14.38
N ALA A 310 -16.96 5.70 -13.15
CA ALA A 310 -15.76 6.35 -12.58
C ALA A 310 -14.66 5.33 -12.29
N GLY A 311 -15.01 4.15 -11.76
CA GLY A 311 -14.09 3.04 -11.52
C GLY A 311 -13.54 2.46 -12.82
N GLN A 312 -14.35 2.33 -13.90
CA GLN A 312 -13.86 1.91 -15.21
C GLN A 312 -12.82 2.88 -15.78
N LYS A 313 -13.09 4.19 -15.75
CA LYS A 313 -12.13 5.22 -16.18
C LYS A 313 -10.87 5.24 -15.30
N ALA A 314 -11.02 4.97 -14.00
CA ALA A 314 -9.89 4.84 -13.09
C ALA A 314 -9.03 3.62 -13.45
N THR A 315 -9.65 2.47 -13.76
CA THR A 315 -8.99 1.24 -14.21
C THR A 315 -8.12 1.50 -15.43
N GLU A 316 -8.65 2.12 -16.48
CA GLU A 316 -7.89 2.43 -17.70
C GLU A 316 -6.68 3.34 -17.44
N LYS A 317 -6.88 4.40 -16.64
CA LYS A 317 -5.79 5.30 -16.25
C LYS A 317 -4.70 4.56 -15.50
N VAL A 318 -5.09 3.70 -14.57
CA VAL A 318 -4.17 2.92 -13.73
C VAL A 318 -3.41 1.91 -14.56
N ILE A 319 -4.05 1.18 -15.49
CA ILE A 319 -3.38 0.28 -16.44
C ILE A 319 -2.28 1.03 -17.20
N ASN A 320 -2.57 2.25 -17.69
CA ASN A 320 -1.59 3.03 -18.43
C ASN A 320 -0.41 3.50 -17.55
N LEU A 321 -0.63 3.75 -16.26
CA LEU A 321 0.45 4.09 -15.31
C LEU A 321 1.40 2.91 -15.04
N PHE A 322 0.93 1.66 -15.16
CA PHE A 322 1.77 0.47 -14.97
C PHE A 322 2.67 0.16 -16.17
N LYS A 323 2.46 0.79 -17.34
CA LYS A 323 3.33 0.58 -18.51
C LYS A 323 4.80 0.88 -18.18
N GLY A 324 5.68 -0.03 -18.54
CA GLY A 324 7.11 0.09 -18.26
C GLY A 324 7.54 -0.18 -16.81
N SER A 325 6.62 -0.51 -15.90
CA SER A 325 6.94 -0.81 -14.49
C SER A 325 7.53 -2.22 -14.27
N GLY A 326 7.40 -3.11 -15.24
CA GLY A 326 7.76 -4.53 -15.13
C GLY A 326 6.75 -5.36 -14.32
N LEU A 327 5.56 -4.80 -14.04
CA LEU A 327 4.44 -5.48 -13.39
C LEU A 327 3.42 -5.92 -14.44
N SER A 328 2.95 -7.16 -14.34
CA SER A 328 1.77 -7.59 -15.09
C SER A 328 0.50 -7.10 -14.37
N VAL A 329 -0.50 -6.70 -15.16
CA VAL A 329 -1.76 -6.15 -14.65
C VAL A 329 -2.92 -6.99 -15.16
N CYS A 330 -3.72 -7.50 -14.22
CA CYS A 330 -4.99 -8.14 -14.50
C CYS A 330 -6.13 -7.29 -13.94
N VAL A 331 -7.30 -7.43 -14.50
CA VAL A 331 -8.50 -6.70 -14.08
C VAL A 331 -9.60 -7.69 -13.74
N VAL A 332 -10.31 -7.42 -12.66
CA VAL A 332 -11.51 -8.15 -12.26
C VAL A 332 -12.70 -7.20 -12.24
N GLU A 333 -13.77 -7.52 -12.94
CA GLU A 333 -15.03 -6.79 -12.87
C GLU A 333 -15.94 -7.39 -11.80
N LEU A 334 -16.57 -6.55 -10.99
CA LEU A 334 -17.53 -6.96 -9.96
C LEU A 334 -18.90 -7.23 -10.59
N PRO A 335 -19.44 -8.45 -10.51
CA PRO A 335 -20.77 -8.73 -11.01
C PRO A 335 -21.83 -8.32 -9.98
N ASN A 336 -22.81 -7.52 -10.40
CA ASN A 336 -24.03 -7.20 -9.64
C ASN A 336 -23.82 -6.61 -8.23
N THR A 337 -22.66 -6.01 -7.96
CA THR A 337 -22.33 -5.32 -6.72
C THR A 337 -21.59 -4.03 -7.00
N LYS A 338 -21.66 -3.09 -6.06
CA LYS A 338 -21.13 -1.75 -6.23
C LYS A 338 -19.62 -1.70 -6.00
N ASP A 339 -19.15 -2.34 -4.95
CA ASP A 339 -17.78 -2.31 -4.48
C ASP A 339 -17.35 -3.68 -3.91
N PRO A 340 -16.05 -3.92 -3.69
CA PRO A 340 -15.55 -5.19 -3.14
C PRO A 340 -16.07 -5.51 -1.75
N ASP A 341 -16.32 -4.49 -0.90
CA ASP A 341 -16.91 -4.66 0.44
C ASP A 341 -18.32 -5.26 0.36
N GLU A 342 -19.15 -4.75 -0.55
CA GLU A 342 -20.49 -5.31 -0.78
C GLU A 342 -20.43 -6.73 -1.34
N PHE A 343 -19.52 -6.98 -2.30
CA PHE A 343 -19.39 -8.31 -2.92
C PHE A 343 -19.04 -9.38 -1.90
N ILE A 344 -18.01 -9.13 -1.06
CA ILE A 344 -17.55 -10.13 -0.09
C ILE A 344 -18.60 -10.44 0.98
N LYS A 345 -19.41 -9.44 1.36
CA LYS A 345 -20.50 -9.60 2.33
C LYS A 345 -21.67 -10.41 1.76
N LYS A 346 -22.01 -10.20 0.51
CA LYS A 346 -23.14 -10.90 -0.14
C LYS A 346 -22.80 -12.32 -0.56
N ASN A 347 -21.60 -12.52 -1.10
CA ASN A 347 -21.25 -13.74 -1.81
C ASN A 347 -20.21 -14.61 -1.06
N GLY A 348 -19.51 -14.06 -0.08
CA GLY A 348 -18.54 -14.79 0.73
C GLY A 348 -17.18 -15.03 0.06
N ALA A 349 -16.26 -15.64 0.83
CA ALA A 349 -14.86 -15.79 0.43
C ALA A 349 -14.63 -16.73 -0.76
N GLU A 350 -15.39 -17.83 -0.86
CA GLU A 350 -15.23 -18.79 -1.96
C GLU A 350 -15.67 -18.16 -3.31
N ALA A 351 -16.77 -17.40 -3.32
CA ALA A 351 -17.19 -16.69 -4.52
C ALA A 351 -16.18 -15.61 -4.92
N PHE A 352 -15.58 -14.93 -3.95
CA PHE A 352 -14.54 -13.93 -4.23
C PHE A 352 -13.26 -14.59 -4.78
N LYS A 353 -12.88 -15.77 -4.28
CA LYS A 353 -11.75 -16.54 -4.82
C LYS A 353 -12.02 -16.99 -6.26
N ALA A 354 -13.24 -17.45 -6.56
CA ALA A 354 -13.65 -17.77 -7.94
C ALA A 354 -13.61 -16.55 -8.85
N LEU A 355 -14.04 -15.39 -8.35
CA LEU A 355 -13.99 -14.13 -9.06
C LEU A 355 -12.54 -13.71 -9.37
N LEU A 356 -11.60 -13.84 -8.45
CA LEU A 356 -10.18 -13.56 -8.70
C LEU A 356 -9.59 -14.47 -9.79
N ASN A 357 -10.05 -15.71 -9.90
CA ASN A 357 -9.60 -16.63 -10.95
C ASN A 357 -10.15 -16.27 -12.34
N SER A 358 -11.15 -15.40 -12.44
CA SER A 358 -11.67 -14.87 -13.71
C SER A 358 -10.98 -13.56 -14.13
N ALA A 359 -9.89 -13.17 -13.45
CA ALA A 359 -9.13 -11.98 -13.81
C ALA A 359 -8.63 -12.08 -15.26
N VAL A 360 -8.85 -11.03 -16.03
CA VAL A 360 -8.37 -10.91 -17.41
C VAL A 360 -7.19 -9.96 -17.49
N CYS A 361 -6.27 -10.19 -18.42
CA CYS A 361 -5.14 -9.28 -18.58
C CYS A 361 -5.59 -7.91 -19.16
N ASP A 362 -4.72 -6.92 -19.05
CA ASP A 362 -5.01 -5.52 -19.43
C ASP A 362 -5.44 -5.36 -20.89
N ILE A 363 -4.88 -6.14 -21.81
CA ILE A 363 -5.26 -6.13 -23.23
C ILE A 363 -6.67 -6.70 -23.40
N GLU A 364 -6.93 -7.85 -22.83
CA GLU A 364 -8.23 -8.50 -22.90
C GLU A 364 -9.31 -7.62 -22.30
N TYR A 365 -9.05 -6.99 -21.14
CA TYR A 365 -9.96 -6.03 -20.53
C TYR A 365 -10.28 -4.87 -21.47
N LYS A 366 -9.28 -4.26 -22.11
CA LYS A 366 -9.50 -3.16 -23.05
C LYS A 366 -10.31 -3.60 -24.27
N LEU A 367 -10.05 -4.81 -24.79
CA LEU A 367 -10.82 -5.39 -25.90
C LEU A 367 -12.28 -5.59 -25.50
N LEU A 368 -12.56 -6.09 -24.30
CA LEU A 368 -13.92 -6.26 -23.77
C LEU A 368 -14.63 -4.90 -23.58
N CYS A 369 -13.94 -3.89 -23.08
CA CYS A 369 -14.49 -2.53 -22.96
C CYS A 369 -14.85 -1.96 -24.33
N ALA A 370 -13.95 -2.02 -25.30
CA ALA A 370 -14.19 -1.54 -26.67
C ALA A 370 -15.35 -2.28 -27.34
N GLU A 371 -15.48 -3.59 -27.10
CA GLU A 371 -16.60 -4.39 -27.62
C GLU A 371 -17.95 -3.96 -27.04
N LYS A 372 -18.01 -3.68 -25.72
CA LYS A 372 -19.21 -3.17 -25.04
C LYS A 372 -19.62 -1.77 -25.54
N GLU A 373 -18.63 -0.88 -25.76
CA GLU A 373 -18.90 0.51 -26.20
C GLU A 373 -19.39 0.61 -27.64
N ILE A 374 -18.91 -0.25 -28.54
CA ILE A 374 -19.15 -0.14 -29.97
C ILE A 374 -20.45 -0.85 -30.40
N GLU A 375 -21.03 -1.71 -29.58
CA GLU A 375 -22.28 -2.47 -29.90
C GLU A 375 -22.26 -3.04 -31.34
N ILE A 376 -21.60 -4.16 -31.55
CA ILE A 376 -21.34 -4.74 -32.89
C ILE A 376 -22.64 -5.32 -33.46
N ASN A 377 -23.36 -4.50 -34.24
CA ASN A 377 -24.65 -4.85 -34.86
C ASN A 377 -24.66 -4.70 -36.41
N SER A 378 -23.54 -4.30 -37.01
CA SER A 378 -23.36 -4.10 -38.46
C SER A 378 -21.91 -4.28 -38.87
N ASP A 379 -21.66 -4.44 -40.19
CA ASP A 379 -20.29 -4.49 -40.72
C ASP A 379 -19.50 -3.20 -40.43
N THR A 380 -20.17 -2.06 -40.41
CA THR A 380 -19.58 -0.78 -40.10
C THR A 380 -19.14 -0.73 -38.64
N SER A 381 -19.97 -1.15 -37.69
CA SER A 381 -19.60 -1.22 -36.26
C SER A 381 -18.54 -2.29 -35.99
N LYS A 382 -18.62 -3.43 -36.70
CA LYS A 382 -17.60 -4.47 -36.68
C LYS A 382 -16.24 -3.92 -37.13
N LEU A 383 -16.19 -3.16 -38.24
CA LEU A 383 -14.96 -2.55 -38.74
C LEU A 383 -14.38 -1.53 -37.74
N LYS A 384 -15.25 -0.70 -37.14
CA LYS A 384 -14.85 0.24 -36.06
C LYS A 384 -14.23 -0.50 -34.88
N TYR A 385 -14.87 -1.57 -34.40
CA TYR A 385 -14.35 -2.38 -33.30
C TYR A 385 -12.99 -3.02 -33.67
N LEU A 386 -12.88 -3.67 -34.84
CA LEU A 386 -11.65 -4.32 -35.27
C LEU A 386 -10.49 -3.32 -35.43
N THR A 387 -10.78 -2.07 -35.83
CA THR A 387 -9.79 -1.00 -35.89
C THR A 387 -9.31 -0.60 -34.47
N ALA A 388 -10.25 -0.37 -33.55
CA ALA A 388 -9.91 -0.08 -32.15
C ALA A 388 -9.16 -1.25 -31.48
N ALA A 389 -9.58 -2.49 -31.76
CA ALA A 389 -8.92 -3.69 -31.27
C ALA A 389 -7.47 -3.81 -31.78
N ALA A 390 -7.23 -3.48 -33.07
CA ALA A 390 -5.88 -3.44 -33.63
C ALA A 390 -4.99 -2.40 -32.94
N GLU A 391 -5.53 -1.24 -32.56
CA GLU A 391 -4.82 -0.20 -31.79
C GLU A 391 -4.45 -0.68 -30.38
N ILE A 392 -5.39 -1.38 -29.72
CA ILE A 392 -5.17 -1.98 -28.39
C ILE A 392 -4.08 -3.04 -28.46
N ILE A 393 -4.16 -3.98 -29.39
CA ILE A 393 -3.18 -5.05 -29.59
C ILE A 393 -1.80 -4.49 -29.94
N ALA A 394 -1.73 -3.48 -30.81
CA ALA A 394 -0.48 -2.78 -31.16
C ALA A 394 0.18 -2.05 -29.98
N SER A 395 -0.55 -1.85 -28.87
CA SER A 395 0.00 -1.25 -27.67
C SER A 395 0.76 -2.23 -26.76
N SER A 396 0.70 -3.53 -27.04
CA SER A 396 1.47 -4.56 -26.33
C SER A 396 2.90 -4.65 -26.87
N ASP A 397 3.87 -4.81 -25.98
CA ASP A 397 5.25 -5.10 -26.35
C ASP A 397 5.49 -6.61 -26.54
N ASP A 398 4.59 -7.47 -26.05
CA ASP A 398 4.68 -8.92 -26.19
C ASP A 398 4.13 -9.40 -27.55
N VAL A 399 5.04 -9.90 -28.38
CA VAL A 399 4.73 -10.41 -29.72
C VAL A 399 3.80 -11.62 -29.67
N LEU A 400 3.99 -12.53 -28.70
CA LEU A 400 3.14 -13.72 -28.56
C LEU A 400 1.72 -13.36 -28.12
N ALA A 401 1.59 -12.43 -27.18
CA ALA A 401 0.30 -11.91 -26.79
C ALA A 401 -0.43 -11.27 -27.98
N ARG A 402 0.25 -10.44 -28.78
CA ARG A 402 -0.32 -9.86 -29.99
C ARG A 402 -0.84 -10.93 -30.95
N GLU A 403 -0.05 -11.97 -31.20
CA GLU A 403 -0.45 -13.04 -32.11
C GLU A 403 -1.67 -13.81 -31.60
N LEU A 404 -1.72 -14.14 -30.32
CA LEU A 404 -2.85 -14.84 -29.70
C LEU A 404 -4.16 -14.04 -29.81
N TYR A 405 -4.11 -12.72 -29.54
CA TYR A 405 -5.30 -11.88 -29.66
C TYR A 405 -5.75 -11.66 -31.10
N ILE A 406 -4.82 -11.50 -32.04
CA ILE A 406 -5.13 -11.44 -33.49
C ILE A 406 -5.84 -12.72 -33.92
N ASP A 407 -5.33 -13.88 -33.55
CA ASP A 407 -5.92 -15.18 -33.89
C ASP A 407 -7.32 -15.36 -33.27
N SER A 408 -7.49 -14.98 -32.01
CA SER A 408 -8.78 -15.01 -31.30
C SER A 408 -9.82 -14.11 -32.00
N LEU A 409 -9.45 -12.86 -32.33
CA LEU A 409 -10.36 -11.92 -33.01
C LEU A 409 -10.68 -12.36 -34.43
N SER A 410 -9.69 -12.89 -35.16
CA SER A 410 -9.89 -13.44 -36.51
C SER A 410 -10.96 -14.53 -36.50
N ARG A 411 -10.90 -15.48 -35.56
CA ARG A 411 -11.88 -16.55 -35.40
C ARG A 411 -13.24 -16.01 -34.95
N LYS A 412 -13.28 -15.16 -33.92
CA LYS A 412 -14.53 -14.65 -33.33
C LYS A 412 -15.35 -13.85 -34.33
N TYR A 413 -14.70 -13.05 -35.16
CA TYR A 413 -15.35 -12.14 -36.12
C TYR A 413 -15.26 -12.57 -37.56
N SER A 414 -14.79 -13.78 -37.86
CA SER A 414 -14.65 -14.31 -39.21
C SER A 414 -14.01 -13.30 -40.18
N THR A 415 -12.79 -12.82 -39.78
CA THR A 415 -11.99 -11.87 -40.56
C THR A 415 -10.60 -12.43 -40.85
N SER A 416 -9.93 -11.94 -41.89
CA SER A 416 -8.59 -12.43 -42.28
C SER A 416 -7.56 -12.13 -41.18
N LYS A 417 -6.84 -13.16 -40.72
CA LYS A 417 -5.72 -13.04 -39.78
C LYS A 417 -4.61 -12.13 -40.39
N GLU A 418 -4.31 -12.30 -41.66
CA GLU A 418 -3.29 -11.51 -42.38
C GLU A 418 -3.65 -10.02 -42.39
N ALA A 419 -4.95 -9.70 -42.62
CA ALA A 419 -5.40 -8.31 -42.63
C ALA A 419 -5.27 -7.66 -41.25
N LEU A 420 -5.64 -8.39 -40.17
CA LEU A 420 -5.48 -7.91 -38.80
C LEU A 420 -4.00 -7.75 -38.41
N THR A 421 -3.14 -8.74 -38.76
CA THR A 421 -1.70 -8.68 -38.52
C THR A 421 -1.09 -7.44 -39.20
N LYS A 422 -1.37 -7.24 -40.49
CA LYS A 422 -0.88 -6.08 -41.24
C LYS A 422 -1.30 -4.76 -40.59
N LYS A 423 -2.57 -4.68 -40.15
CA LYS A 423 -3.09 -3.47 -39.48
C LYS A 423 -2.40 -3.19 -38.17
N VAL A 424 -2.17 -4.21 -37.36
CA VAL A 424 -1.44 -4.10 -36.08
C VAL A 424 0.01 -3.67 -36.29
N GLU A 425 0.69 -4.21 -37.30
CA GLU A 425 2.06 -3.85 -37.65
C GLU A 425 2.17 -2.41 -38.16
N GLU A 426 1.25 -1.95 -39.02
CA GLU A 426 1.18 -0.57 -39.50
C GLU A 426 1.10 0.41 -38.34
N ILE A 427 0.21 0.13 -37.36
CA ILE A 427 0.02 0.98 -36.20
C ILE A 427 1.26 0.94 -35.28
N SER A 428 1.85 -0.24 -35.08
CA SER A 428 3.04 -0.41 -34.24
C SER A 428 4.25 0.31 -34.78
N ASN A 429 4.47 0.25 -36.11
CA ASN A 429 5.60 0.90 -36.79
C ASN A 429 5.42 2.43 -36.78
N GLY A 430 4.23 2.95 -37.08
CA GLY A 430 3.96 4.38 -37.04
C GLY A 430 4.08 5.00 -35.63
N LYS A 431 3.91 4.21 -34.55
CA LYS A 431 4.20 4.67 -33.17
C LYS A 431 5.70 4.75 -32.91
N LYS A 432 6.51 3.81 -33.43
CA LYS A 432 7.97 3.81 -33.25
C LYS A 432 8.63 4.99 -33.97
N GLU A 433 8.17 5.32 -35.20
CA GLU A 433 8.65 6.48 -35.94
C GLU A 433 8.37 7.80 -35.18
N LYS A 434 7.15 7.98 -34.66
CA LYS A 434 6.80 9.20 -33.89
C LYS A 434 7.58 9.36 -32.60
N ILE A 435 8.01 8.27 -31.96
CA ILE A 435 8.84 8.32 -30.73
C ILE A 435 10.28 8.68 -31.12
N ALA A 436 10.82 8.10 -32.20
CA ALA A 436 12.17 8.43 -32.70
C ALA A 436 12.29 9.90 -33.13
N ASP A 437 11.24 10.46 -33.75
CA ASP A 437 11.19 11.88 -34.16
C ASP A 437 11.06 12.85 -32.94
N ALA A 438 10.51 12.39 -31.85
CA ALA A 438 10.36 13.21 -30.63
C ALA A 438 11.60 13.18 -29.71
N GLU A 439 12.51 12.23 -29.93
CA GLU A 439 13.79 12.12 -29.19
C GLU A 439 14.96 12.81 -29.97
N GLN A 440 14.74 13.26 -31.21
CA GLN A 440 15.63 14.13 -31.97
C GLN A 440 15.26 15.61 -31.81
#